data_d8309044ad86c8f79349ef70ac8ae825
#
_entry.id   d8309044ad86c8f79349ef70ac8ae825
#
_cell.length_a   1.000
_cell.length_b   1.000
_cell.length_c   1.000
_cell.angle_alpha   90.00
_cell.angle_beta   90.00
_cell.angle_gamma   90.00
#
_symmetry.space_group_name_H-M   'P 1'
#
loop_
_entity.id
_entity.type
_entity.pdbx_description
1 polymer ?
#
loop_
_entity_poly.entity_id
_entity_poly.type
_entity_poly.pdbx_seq_one_letter_code
_entity_poly.pdbx_strand_id
1 'polypeptide(L)'
;MTVTPERKEAVEFTNPNLKVAVQALVPQASTVKNLDDLATRTTIVTTGTTADIWLTKNHPDWKLLKFEKNSESLQALANGRGDAYAQDNLVLFSWAKQNPGYRVLTQTLGAEAPIAPAVKKGNIELRDWVNVELAKLGEEKFLLKLYDQYVRKELSDDTKPESVIGEGGKWQG
;
A
#
# COMPACT_ATOMS: atom_id res chain seq x y z
N MET A 1 -2.40 -6.60 -6.35
CA MET A 1 -3.59 -6.17 -5.57
C MET A 1 -3.43 -6.65 -4.15
N THR A 2 -3.78 -5.84 -3.14
CA THR A 2 -3.75 -6.28 -1.73
C THR A 2 -4.74 -7.42 -1.51
N VAL A 3 -4.28 -8.48 -0.87
CA VAL A 3 -5.10 -9.66 -0.57
C VAL A 3 -6.02 -9.36 0.61
N THR A 4 -7.33 -9.44 0.40
CA THR A 4 -8.33 -9.33 1.47
C THR A 4 -9.36 -10.47 1.36
N PRO A 5 -10.05 -10.81 2.47
CA PRO A 5 -11.10 -11.84 2.43
C PRO A 5 -12.16 -11.56 1.36
N GLU A 6 -12.64 -10.32 1.28
CA GLU A 6 -13.68 -9.89 0.35
C GLU A 6 -13.21 -10.04 -1.11
N ARG A 7 -11.96 -9.65 -1.39
CA ARG A 7 -11.40 -9.78 -2.74
C ARG A 7 -11.18 -11.23 -3.14
N LYS A 8 -10.90 -12.14 -2.19
CA LYS A 8 -10.79 -13.58 -2.44
C LYS A 8 -12.10 -14.21 -2.91
N GLU A 9 -13.23 -13.61 -2.62
CA GLU A 9 -14.54 -14.07 -3.15
C GLU A 9 -14.66 -13.80 -4.64
N ALA A 10 -14.08 -12.70 -5.14
CA ALA A 10 -14.21 -12.24 -6.52
C ALA A 10 -13.09 -12.71 -7.45
N VAL A 11 -11.89 -12.99 -6.92
CA VAL A 11 -10.70 -13.37 -7.71
C VAL A 11 -9.95 -14.53 -7.07
N GLU A 12 -9.09 -15.21 -7.87
CA GLU A 12 -8.07 -16.12 -7.34
C GLU A 12 -6.76 -15.37 -7.18
N PHE A 13 -6.19 -15.39 -5.97
CA PHE A 13 -4.87 -14.84 -5.72
C PHE A 13 -3.79 -15.90 -5.92
N THR A 14 -2.67 -15.49 -6.49
CA THR A 14 -1.42 -16.24 -6.48
C THR A 14 -0.72 -16.10 -5.13
N ASN A 15 0.45 -16.70 -4.99
CA ASN A 15 1.35 -16.41 -3.89
C ASN A 15 1.74 -14.92 -3.90
N PRO A 16 1.91 -14.30 -2.73
CA PRO A 16 2.24 -12.88 -2.63
C PRO A 16 3.68 -12.58 -3.06
N ASN A 17 3.88 -11.40 -3.64
CA ASN A 17 5.19 -10.94 -4.08
C ASN A 17 5.64 -9.63 -3.41
N LEU A 18 4.73 -8.92 -2.72
CA LEU A 18 5.02 -7.68 -2.00
C LEU A 18 4.30 -7.65 -0.65
N LYS A 19 4.81 -6.82 0.26
CA LYS A 19 4.18 -6.41 1.53
C LYS A 19 3.87 -4.93 1.51
N VAL A 20 2.73 -4.56 2.05
CA VAL A 20 2.34 -3.16 2.23
C VAL A 20 1.66 -2.96 3.58
N ALA A 21 1.75 -1.73 4.06
CA ALA A 21 0.94 -1.24 5.17
C ALA A 21 0.21 0.04 4.73
N VAL A 22 -0.98 0.25 5.22
CA VAL A 22 -1.67 1.53 5.02
C VAL A 22 -1.09 2.53 6.01
N GLN A 23 -0.64 3.68 5.52
CA GLN A 23 -0.13 4.79 6.31
C GLN A 23 -0.77 6.10 5.86
N ALA A 24 -0.43 7.21 6.50
CA ALA A 24 -0.93 8.53 6.15
C ALA A 24 0.22 9.45 5.75
N LEU A 25 0.06 10.14 4.63
CA LEU A 25 0.91 11.23 4.14
C LEU A 25 0.33 12.55 4.63
N VAL A 26 1.17 13.40 5.19
CA VAL A 26 0.80 14.73 5.68
C VAL A 26 1.81 15.78 5.22
N PRO A 27 1.42 17.06 5.11
CA PRO A 27 2.40 18.13 4.90
C PRO A 27 3.47 18.13 5.99
N GLN A 28 4.71 18.48 5.65
CA GLN A 28 5.84 18.53 6.59
C GLN A 28 5.57 19.46 7.78
N ALA A 29 4.90 20.58 7.54
CA ALA A 29 4.52 21.55 8.56
C ALA A 29 3.25 21.18 9.34
N SER A 30 2.61 20.04 9.03
CA SER A 30 1.40 19.62 9.71
C SER A 30 1.62 19.33 11.19
N THR A 31 0.65 19.71 12.02
CA THR A 31 0.60 19.41 13.46
C THR A 31 0.18 17.95 13.73
N VAL A 32 -0.29 17.22 12.74
CA VAL A 32 -0.63 15.80 12.83
C VAL A 32 0.64 15.00 13.07
N LYS A 33 0.76 14.33 14.21
CA LYS A 33 1.93 13.54 14.61
C LYS A 33 1.66 12.03 14.61
N ASN A 34 0.42 11.66 14.82
CA ASN A 34 -0.02 10.27 14.94
C ASN A 34 -1.42 10.11 14.32
N LEU A 35 -1.90 8.86 14.27
CA LEU A 35 -3.19 8.56 13.65
C LEU A 35 -4.39 9.12 14.42
N ASP A 36 -4.30 9.21 15.74
CA ASP A 36 -5.41 9.73 16.56
C ASP A 36 -5.69 11.21 16.26
N ASP A 37 -4.67 11.96 15.85
CA ASP A 37 -4.83 13.36 15.44
C ASP A 37 -5.72 13.49 14.20
N LEU A 38 -5.89 12.42 13.41
CA LEU A 38 -6.74 12.43 12.20
C LEU A 38 -8.24 12.42 12.53
N ALA A 39 -8.64 12.04 13.75
CA ALA A 39 -10.04 11.99 14.18
C ALA A 39 -10.77 13.35 14.01
N THR A 40 -10.04 14.45 14.15
CA THR A 40 -10.58 15.82 14.01
C THR A 40 -10.22 16.50 12.69
N ARG A 41 -9.64 15.74 11.74
CA ARG A 41 -9.10 16.24 10.48
C ARG A 41 -9.84 15.66 9.28
N THR A 42 -9.61 16.23 8.10
CA THR A 42 -10.11 15.67 6.85
C THR A 42 -9.06 14.75 6.26
N THR A 43 -9.35 13.43 6.23
CA THR A 43 -8.46 12.43 5.61
C THR A 43 -8.94 12.13 4.18
N ILE A 44 -8.04 12.31 3.23
CA ILE A 44 -8.27 11.94 1.83
C ILE A 44 -8.02 10.46 1.67
N VAL A 45 -8.86 9.78 0.87
CA VAL A 45 -8.70 8.38 0.46
C VAL A 45 -9.05 8.22 -1.01
N THR A 46 -8.50 7.18 -1.64
CA THR A 46 -8.93 6.77 -2.98
C THR A 46 -10.00 5.69 -2.85
N THR A 47 -11.13 5.87 -3.51
CA THR A 47 -12.31 5.00 -3.47
C THR A 47 -11.94 3.53 -3.73
N GLY A 48 -12.45 2.63 -2.90
CA GLY A 48 -12.28 1.17 -3.04
C GLY A 48 -10.87 0.65 -2.69
N THR A 49 -9.96 1.51 -2.20
CA THR A 49 -8.67 1.07 -1.66
C THR A 49 -8.82 0.44 -0.28
N THR A 50 -7.79 -0.29 0.16
CA THR A 50 -7.76 -0.85 1.54
C THR A 50 -7.85 0.24 2.60
N ALA A 51 -7.26 1.42 2.35
CA ALA A 51 -7.34 2.59 3.23
C ALA A 51 -8.78 3.09 3.37
N ASP A 52 -9.50 3.26 2.25
CA ASP A 52 -10.90 3.68 2.24
C ASP A 52 -11.79 2.70 2.99
N ILE A 53 -11.69 1.42 2.66
CA ILE A 53 -12.50 0.35 3.27
C ILE A 53 -12.22 0.27 4.78
N TRP A 54 -10.94 0.28 5.17
CA TRP A 54 -10.54 0.15 6.58
C TRP A 54 -11.01 1.35 7.40
N LEU A 55 -10.77 2.58 6.92
CA LEU A 55 -11.19 3.80 7.62
C LEU A 55 -12.70 3.91 7.72
N THR A 56 -13.43 3.65 6.65
CA THR A 56 -14.90 3.68 6.65
C THR A 56 -15.49 2.69 7.65
N LYS A 57 -14.85 1.50 7.81
CA LYS A 57 -15.33 0.46 8.74
C LYS A 57 -14.95 0.74 10.19
N ASN A 58 -13.72 1.18 10.46
CA ASN A 58 -13.18 1.27 11.82
C ASN A 58 -13.31 2.67 12.43
N HIS A 59 -13.45 3.70 11.59
CA HIS A 59 -13.62 5.10 12.00
C HIS A 59 -14.72 5.78 11.20
N PRO A 60 -15.98 5.31 11.33
CA PRO A 60 -17.10 5.82 10.53
C PRO A 60 -17.45 7.29 10.83
N ASP A 61 -16.99 7.82 11.94
CA ASP A 61 -17.14 9.20 12.40
C ASP A 61 -16.07 10.15 11.84
N TRP A 62 -14.97 9.59 11.24
CA TRP A 62 -13.93 10.43 10.65
C TRP A 62 -14.36 11.06 9.34
N LYS A 63 -13.94 12.29 9.12
CA LYS A 63 -14.24 13.01 7.88
C LYS A 63 -13.36 12.52 6.73
N LEU A 64 -13.93 11.70 5.85
CA LEU A 64 -13.24 11.19 4.66
C LEU A 64 -13.62 12.00 3.41
N LEU A 65 -12.61 12.40 2.64
CA LEU A 65 -12.76 13.00 1.32
C LEU A 65 -12.26 12.00 0.28
N LYS A 66 -13.18 11.49 -0.56
CA LYS A 66 -12.93 10.38 -1.48
C LYS A 66 -12.74 10.87 -2.91
N PHE A 67 -11.75 10.31 -3.61
CA PHE A 67 -11.50 10.51 -5.03
C PHE A 67 -11.35 9.17 -5.75
N GLU A 68 -11.56 9.16 -7.06
CA GLU A 68 -11.49 7.92 -7.84
C GLU A 68 -10.06 7.49 -8.19
N LYS A 69 -9.11 8.44 -8.21
CA LYS A 69 -7.71 8.18 -8.60
C LYS A 69 -6.72 8.66 -7.56
N ASN A 70 -5.62 7.94 -7.40
CA ASN A 70 -4.51 8.35 -6.52
C ASN A 70 -3.94 9.74 -6.91
N SER A 71 -3.86 10.04 -8.20
CA SER A 71 -3.39 11.33 -8.68
C SER A 71 -4.30 12.49 -8.24
N GLU A 72 -5.61 12.27 -8.24
CA GLU A 72 -6.59 13.25 -7.77
C GLU A 72 -6.50 13.44 -6.25
N SER A 73 -6.33 12.35 -5.51
CA SER A 73 -6.14 12.34 -4.05
C SER A 73 -4.88 13.13 -3.65
N LEU A 74 -3.76 12.86 -4.31
CA LEU A 74 -2.49 13.56 -4.08
C LEU A 74 -2.58 15.05 -4.45
N GLN A 75 -3.22 15.38 -5.57
CA GLN A 75 -3.46 16.76 -5.97
C GLN A 75 -4.38 17.50 -4.99
N ALA A 76 -5.39 16.80 -4.45
CA ALA A 76 -6.28 17.38 -3.44
C ALA A 76 -5.54 17.68 -2.14
N LEU A 77 -4.63 16.79 -1.70
CA LEU A 77 -3.75 17.05 -0.55
C LEU A 77 -2.83 18.25 -0.83
N ALA A 78 -2.21 18.31 -2.00
CA ALA A 78 -1.33 19.40 -2.39
C ALA A 78 -2.07 20.76 -2.44
N ASN A 79 -3.34 20.75 -2.79
CA ASN A 79 -4.21 21.93 -2.81
C ASN A 79 -4.83 22.25 -1.44
N GLY A 80 -4.46 21.56 -0.37
CA GLY A 80 -4.97 21.82 0.98
C GLY A 80 -6.45 21.45 1.19
N ARG A 81 -7.01 20.56 0.35
CA ARG A 81 -8.42 20.12 0.47
C ARG A 81 -8.63 19.09 1.58
N GLY A 82 -7.56 18.54 2.13
CA GLY A 82 -7.55 17.66 3.28
C GLY A 82 -6.22 17.77 4.03
N ASP A 83 -6.18 17.24 5.24
CA ASP A 83 -5.04 17.33 6.14
C ASP A 83 -4.06 16.15 5.98
N ALA A 84 -4.57 15.02 5.48
CA ALA A 84 -3.79 13.80 5.26
C ALA A 84 -4.32 13.01 4.05
N TYR A 85 -3.47 12.17 3.44
CA TYR A 85 -3.88 11.15 2.45
C TYR A 85 -3.47 9.77 2.94
N ALA A 86 -4.44 8.87 3.11
CA ALA A 86 -4.22 7.50 3.53
C ALA A 86 -4.16 6.55 2.33
N GLN A 87 -3.08 5.78 2.22
CA GLN A 87 -2.83 4.83 1.12
C GLN A 87 -1.76 3.80 1.50
N ASP A 88 -1.50 2.84 0.63
CA ASP A 88 -0.38 1.91 0.75
C ASP A 88 0.96 2.68 0.84
N ASN A 89 1.77 2.32 1.80
CA ASN A 89 3.00 3.04 2.17
C ASN A 89 3.99 3.20 1.00
N LEU A 90 4.11 2.21 0.11
CA LEU A 90 5.02 2.30 -1.04
C LEU A 90 4.64 3.46 -1.98
N VAL A 91 3.33 3.69 -2.17
CA VAL A 91 2.83 4.84 -2.95
C VAL A 91 3.20 6.15 -2.26
N LEU A 92 3.01 6.20 -0.94
CA LEU A 92 3.27 7.41 -0.15
C LEU A 92 4.76 7.74 -0.08
N PHE A 93 5.63 6.75 0.12
CA PHE A 93 7.08 6.95 0.17
C PHE A 93 7.64 7.45 -1.16
N SER A 94 7.25 6.81 -2.28
CA SER A 94 7.66 7.24 -3.61
C SER A 94 7.25 8.69 -3.89
N TRP A 95 6.03 9.05 -3.52
CA TRP A 95 5.55 10.42 -3.73
C TRP A 95 6.24 11.44 -2.80
N ALA A 96 6.40 11.12 -1.51
CA ALA A 96 7.04 11.99 -0.53
C ALA A 96 8.50 12.28 -0.90
N LYS A 97 9.21 11.29 -1.44
CA LYS A 97 10.60 11.46 -1.89
C LYS A 97 10.73 12.50 -3.01
N GLN A 98 9.76 12.54 -3.92
CA GLN A 98 9.71 13.51 -5.02
C GLN A 98 9.13 14.86 -4.57
N ASN A 99 8.49 14.91 -3.40
CA ASN A 99 7.81 16.08 -2.86
C ASN A 99 8.25 16.33 -1.40
N PRO A 100 9.43 16.92 -1.16
CA PRO A 100 10.02 17.02 0.18
C PRO A 100 9.23 17.89 1.18
N GLY A 101 8.17 18.58 0.73
CA GLY A 101 7.22 19.27 1.59
C GLY A 101 6.24 18.38 2.34
N TYR A 102 6.39 17.04 2.25
CA TYR A 102 5.50 16.06 2.87
C TYR A 102 6.27 14.96 3.60
N ARG A 103 5.60 14.32 4.55
CA ARG A 103 6.13 13.17 5.30
C ARG A 103 5.06 12.11 5.51
N VAL A 104 5.49 10.87 5.62
CA VAL A 104 4.62 9.73 5.94
C VAL A 104 4.66 9.51 7.46
N LEU A 105 3.50 9.33 8.09
CA LEU A 105 3.42 8.95 9.50
C LEU A 105 3.95 7.52 9.68
N THR A 106 4.64 7.27 10.78
CA THR A 106 5.25 5.95 11.06
C THR A 106 4.23 4.89 11.45
N GLN A 107 3.10 5.30 12.03
CA GLN A 107 2.02 4.38 12.43
C GLN A 107 1.26 3.86 11.21
N THR A 108 0.80 2.62 11.31
CA THR A 108 0.01 1.94 10.28
C THR A 108 -1.47 1.89 10.64
N LEU A 109 -2.33 2.06 9.65
CA LEU A 109 -3.77 1.84 9.74
C LEU A 109 -4.06 0.35 9.51
N GLY A 110 -4.23 -0.39 10.60
CA GLY A 110 -4.38 -1.84 10.55
C GLY A 110 -3.06 -2.59 10.42
N ALA A 111 -3.16 -3.89 10.13
CA ALA A 111 -2.01 -4.78 9.97
C ALA A 111 -1.38 -4.65 8.58
N GLU A 112 -0.12 -5.03 8.46
CA GLU A 112 0.52 -5.26 7.16
C GLU A 112 -0.26 -6.31 6.36
N ALA A 113 -0.28 -6.14 5.05
CA ALA A 113 -1.01 -7.02 4.15
C ALA A 113 -0.16 -7.44 2.95
N PRO A 114 -0.34 -8.69 2.46
CA PRO A 114 0.33 -9.15 1.25
C PRO A 114 -0.32 -8.52 0.01
N ILE A 115 0.52 -8.21 -0.98
CA ILE A 115 0.10 -7.96 -2.36
C ILE A 115 0.43 -9.19 -3.19
N ALA A 116 -0.54 -9.65 -3.96
CA ALA A 116 -0.37 -10.76 -4.89
C ALA A 116 -0.95 -10.41 -6.28
N PRO A 117 -0.40 -10.99 -7.35
CA PRO A 117 -1.10 -11.09 -8.63
C PRO A 117 -2.46 -11.77 -8.42
N ALA A 118 -3.44 -11.38 -9.23
CA ALA A 118 -4.77 -11.96 -9.18
C ALA A 118 -5.23 -12.37 -10.58
N VAL A 119 -5.89 -13.50 -10.67
CA VAL A 119 -6.48 -14.03 -11.90
C VAL A 119 -8.00 -14.12 -11.75
N LYS A 120 -8.71 -14.34 -12.86
CA LYS A 120 -10.16 -14.52 -12.85
C LYS A 120 -10.54 -15.66 -11.90
N LYS A 121 -11.59 -15.47 -11.11
CA LYS A 121 -12.13 -16.48 -10.19
C LYS A 121 -12.34 -17.81 -10.92
N GLY A 122 -11.82 -18.89 -10.31
CA GLY A 122 -11.88 -20.23 -10.87
C GLY A 122 -10.80 -20.58 -11.90
N ASN A 123 -9.94 -19.61 -12.31
CA ASN A 123 -8.80 -19.89 -13.20
C ASN A 123 -7.61 -20.43 -12.41
N ILE A 124 -7.77 -21.64 -11.87
CA ILE A 124 -6.80 -22.30 -11.00
C ILE A 124 -5.52 -22.66 -11.77
N GLU A 125 -5.64 -23.06 -13.04
CA GLU A 125 -4.51 -23.43 -13.89
C GLU A 125 -3.53 -22.26 -14.04
N LEU A 126 -4.04 -21.08 -14.39
CA LEU A 126 -3.19 -19.89 -14.53
C LEU A 126 -2.61 -19.45 -13.17
N ARG A 127 -3.40 -19.52 -12.09
CA ARG A 127 -2.89 -19.23 -10.73
C ARG A 127 -1.70 -20.11 -10.38
N ASP A 128 -1.84 -21.43 -10.60
CA ASP A 128 -0.83 -22.40 -10.23
C ASP A 128 0.42 -22.27 -11.13
N TRP A 129 0.22 -22.00 -12.41
CA TRP A 129 1.34 -21.68 -13.32
C TRP A 129 2.13 -20.46 -12.83
N VAL A 130 1.44 -19.36 -12.48
CA VAL A 130 2.09 -18.15 -11.94
C VAL A 130 2.84 -18.46 -10.65
N ASN A 131 2.29 -19.28 -9.76
CA ASN A 131 2.97 -19.69 -8.53
C ASN A 131 4.27 -20.47 -8.78
N VAL A 132 4.26 -21.36 -9.76
CA VAL A 132 5.47 -22.10 -10.19
C VAL A 132 6.51 -21.12 -10.73
N GLU A 133 6.13 -20.17 -11.57
CA GLU A 133 7.06 -19.18 -12.11
C GLU A 133 7.60 -18.23 -11.02
N LEU A 134 6.77 -17.80 -10.07
CA LEU A 134 7.23 -17.01 -8.92
C LEU A 134 8.28 -17.78 -8.09
N ALA A 135 8.09 -19.08 -7.89
CA ALA A 135 9.06 -19.91 -7.17
C ALA A 135 10.41 -19.98 -7.91
N LYS A 136 10.40 -20.21 -9.24
CA LYS A 136 11.62 -20.23 -10.08
C LYS A 136 12.33 -18.87 -10.03
N LEU A 137 11.60 -17.77 -10.18
CA LEU A 137 12.15 -16.41 -10.06
C LEU A 137 12.79 -16.18 -8.67
N GLY A 138 12.23 -16.80 -7.63
CA GLY A 138 12.78 -16.74 -6.27
C GLY A 138 14.13 -17.43 -6.13
N GLU A 139 14.37 -18.54 -6.85
CA GLU A 139 15.68 -19.21 -6.90
C GLU A 139 16.76 -18.28 -7.48
N GLU A 140 16.39 -17.46 -8.45
CA GLU A 140 17.26 -16.47 -9.08
C GLU A 140 17.35 -15.14 -8.31
N LYS A 141 16.65 -14.98 -7.19
CA LYS A 141 16.51 -13.74 -6.43
C LYS A 141 16.06 -12.57 -7.32
N PHE A 142 15.12 -12.84 -8.21
CA PHE A 142 14.68 -11.90 -9.23
C PHE A 142 13.98 -10.67 -8.63
N LEU A 143 13.09 -10.87 -7.66
CA LEU A 143 12.40 -9.74 -6.99
C LEU A 143 13.39 -8.89 -6.20
N LEU A 144 14.42 -9.49 -5.58
CA LEU A 144 15.47 -8.74 -4.91
C LEU A 144 16.25 -7.86 -5.90
N LYS A 145 16.59 -8.37 -7.09
CA LYS A 145 17.25 -7.58 -8.15
C LYS A 145 16.37 -6.40 -8.59
N LEU A 146 15.06 -6.62 -8.77
CA LEU A 146 14.12 -5.56 -9.12
C LEU A 146 13.96 -4.53 -7.97
N TYR A 147 13.93 -5.01 -6.73
CA TYR A 147 13.91 -4.14 -5.56
C TYR A 147 15.13 -3.21 -5.56
N ASP A 148 16.32 -3.74 -5.73
CA ASP A 148 17.57 -2.96 -5.74
C ASP A 148 17.60 -1.93 -6.89
N GLN A 149 17.09 -2.32 -8.05
CA GLN A 149 17.11 -1.46 -9.24
C GLN A 149 16.05 -0.35 -9.20
N TYR A 150 14.84 -0.63 -8.71
CA TYR A 150 13.69 0.27 -8.86
C TYR A 150 13.09 0.77 -7.56
N VAL A 151 13.09 -0.04 -6.49
CA VAL A 151 12.33 0.24 -5.28
C VAL A 151 13.21 0.83 -4.18
N ARG A 152 14.42 0.31 -3.98
CA ARG A 152 15.34 0.77 -2.91
C ARG A 152 15.53 2.28 -2.91
N LYS A 153 15.70 2.88 -4.08
CA LYS A 153 15.90 4.32 -4.23
C LYS A 153 14.68 5.18 -3.85
N GLU A 154 13.50 4.57 -3.79
CA GLU A 154 12.23 5.23 -3.43
C GLU A 154 11.92 5.12 -1.93
N LEU A 155 12.66 4.30 -1.19
CA LEU A 155 12.48 4.05 0.23
C LEU A 155 13.63 4.64 1.06
N SER A 156 13.54 4.54 2.39
CA SER A 156 14.64 4.90 3.27
C SER A 156 15.76 3.85 3.19
N ASP A 157 17.01 4.27 3.42
CA ASP A 157 18.18 3.40 3.35
C ASP A 157 18.13 2.24 4.37
N ASP A 158 17.38 2.40 5.47
CA ASP A 158 17.19 1.39 6.51
C ASP A 158 16.13 0.33 6.16
N THR A 159 15.41 0.49 5.03
CA THR A 159 14.36 -0.45 4.64
C THR A 159 14.96 -1.73 4.11
N LYS A 160 14.73 -2.83 4.83
CA LYS A 160 15.20 -4.16 4.42
C LYS A 160 14.33 -4.71 3.30
N PRO A 161 14.92 -5.32 2.24
CA PRO A 161 14.15 -5.89 1.13
C PRO A 161 13.04 -6.86 1.57
N GLU A 162 13.32 -7.73 2.54
CA GLU A 162 12.38 -8.73 3.06
C GLU A 162 11.18 -8.14 3.81
N SER A 163 11.23 -6.86 4.18
CA SER A 163 10.06 -6.16 4.71
C SER A 163 9.12 -5.65 3.61
N VAL A 164 9.53 -5.72 2.35
CA VAL A 164 8.78 -5.20 1.20
C VAL A 164 8.44 -6.28 0.19
N ILE A 165 9.40 -7.18 -0.11
CA ILE A 165 9.22 -8.22 -1.13
C ILE A 165 8.97 -9.60 -0.52
N GLY A 166 8.17 -10.41 -1.20
CA GLY A 166 7.96 -11.84 -0.94
C GLY A 166 8.69 -12.66 -1.99
N GLU A 167 10.02 -12.83 -1.82
CA GLU A 167 10.85 -13.56 -2.80
C GLU A 167 10.35 -14.99 -2.98
N GLY A 168 10.18 -15.42 -4.24
CA GLY A 168 9.68 -16.75 -4.59
C GLY A 168 8.21 -16.98 -4.20
N GLY A 169 7.44 -15.94 -3.94
CA GLY A 169 6.06 -16.07 -3.48
C GLY A 169 5.93 -16.54 -2.03
N LYS A 170 6.99 -16.41 -1.23
CA LYS A 170 6.99 -16.81 0.18
C LYS A 170 6.51 -15.66 1.05
N TRP A 171 5.44 -15.90 1.79
CA TRP A 171 4.91 -14.99 2.79
C TRP A 171 5.30 -15.48 4.18
N GLN A 172 5.97 -14.65 4.93
CA GLN A 172 6.21 -14.82 6.36
C GLN A 172 5.45 -13.71 7.08
N GLY A 173 4.18 -13.96 7.33
CA GLY A 173 3.30 -13.10 8.11
C GLY A 173 3.07 -13.66 9.48
#